data_490151c6b6930033780585f93780257b
#
_entry.id   490151c6b6930033780585f93780257b
#
_cell.length_a   1.000
_cell.length_b   1.000
_cell.length_c   1.000
_cell.angle_alpha   90.00
_cell.angle_beta   90.00
_cell.angle_gamma   90.00
#
_symmetry.space_group_name_H-M   'P 1'
#
loop_
_entity.id
_entity.type
_entity.pdbx_description
1 polymer ?
#
loop_
_entity_poly.entity_id
_entity_poly.type
_entity_poly.pdbx_seq_one_letter_code
_entity_poly.pdbx_strand_id
1 'polypeptide(L)'
;IGNIHGPYPENWNGLHLDHLQKLTEAVPNFPIVLHGGSGIPDDQIQAAIKLGVAKVNVNTECQIAFAKATRKFVAEYEANEAEYDKKKLFDPRKFLKPGFEAITEAVEERIDVFGSANKA
;
A
#
# COMPACT_ATOMS: atom_id res chain seq x y z
N ILE A 1 -4.45 -7.39 16.68
CA ILE A 1 -4.26 -8.74 16.13
C ILE A 1 -2.85 -8.98 15.58
N GLY A 2 -1.82 -8.37 16.17
CA GLY A 2 -0.43 -8.53 15.76
C GLY A 2 0.03 -7.59 14.65
N ASN A 3 -0.82 -6.75 14.12
CA ASN A 3 -0.50 -5.72 13.13
C ASN A 3 0.22 -4.53 13.78
N ILE A 4 1.12 -3.90 13.00
CA ILE A 4 1.87 -2.70 13.41
C ILE A 4 1.78 -1.62 12.32
N HIS A 5 2.22 -0.41 12.63
CA HIS A 5 2.38 0.66 11.65
C HIS A 5 3.82 0.69 11.12
N GLY A 6 3.99 0.95 9.83
CA GLY A 6 5.29 0.97 9.16
C GLY A 6 5.77 -0.41 8.72
N PRO A 7 7.06 -0.56 8.40
CA PRO A 7 7.63 -1.83 7.94
C PRO A 7 7.57 -2.91 9.01
N TYR A 8 7.13 -4.10 8.61
CA TYR A 8 7.12 -5.27 9.50
C TYR A 8 8.54 -5.82 9.69
N PRO A 9 8.91 -6.26 10.92
CA PRO A 9 10.21 -6.89 11.16
C PRO A 9 10.26 -8.29 10.52
N GLU A 10 11.48 -8.75 10.20
CA GLU A 10 11.69 -10.06 9.56
C GLU A 10 11.15 -11.25 10.40
N ASN A 11 11.13 -11.10 11.71
CA ASN A 11 10.64 -12.12 12.64
C ASN A 11 9.15 -11.93 13.02
N TRP A 12 8.39 -11.17 12.24
CA TRP A 12 6.96 -11.03 12.48
C TRP A 12 6.21 -12.33 12.17
N ASN A 13 5.40 -12.78 13.11
CA ASN A 13 4.71 -14.07 13.03
C ASN A 13 3.38 -14.05 12.26
N GLY A 14 3.03 -12.93 11.66
CA GLY A 14 1.76 -12.78 10.95
C GLY A 14 0.62 -12.25 11.83
N LEU A 15 -0.57 -12.14 11.22
CA LEU A 15 -1.78 -11.75 11.92
C LEU A 15 -2.29 -12.89 12.82
N HIS A 16 -2.79 -12.53 13.98
CA HIS A 16 -3.46 -13.45 14.91
C HIS A 16 -4.93 -13.65 14.47
N LEU A 17 -5.14 -14.43 13.41
CA LEU A 17 -6.46 -14.63 12.79
C LEU A 17 -7.46 -15.30 13.74
N ASP A 18 -7.00 -16.25 14.58
CA ASP A 18 -7.85 -16.87 15.62
C ASP A 18 -8.38 -15.85 16.62
N HIS A 19 -7.57 -14.84 16.94
CA HIS A 19 -8.00 -13.75 17.82
C HIS A 19 -8.98 -12.82 17.12
N LEU A 20 -8.75 -12.52 15.82
CA LEU A 20 -9.69 -11.76 15.01
C LEU A 20 -11.06 -12.46 14.96
N GLN A 21 -11.08 -13.77 14.74
CA GLN A 21 -12.34 -14.55 14.73
C GLN A 21 -13.12 -14.38 16.05
N LYS A 22 -12.45 -14.52 17.19
CA LYS A 22 -13.11 -14.31 18.50
C LYS A 22 -13.65 -12.89 18.67
N LEU A 23 -12.94 -11.88 18.14
CA LEU A 23 -13.42 -10.50 18.17
C LEU A 23 -14.68 -10.31 17.31
N THR A 24 -14.70 -10.85 16.10
CA THR A 24 -15.88 -10.73 15.22
C THR A 24 -17.09 -11.50 15.74
N GLU A 25 -16.88 -12.64 16.39
CA GLU A 25 -17.94 -13.38 17.08
C GLU A 25 -18.52 -12.60 18.30
N ALA A 26 -17.66 -11.87 19.01
CA ALA A 26 -18.09 -11.05 20.17
C ALA A 26 -18.87 -9.79 19.75
N VAL A 27 -18.63 -9.27 18.54
CA VAL A 27 -19.30 -8.07 18.01
C VAL A 27 -19.87 -8.35 16.62
N PRO A 28 -20.88 -9.18 16.48
CA PRO A 28 -21.42 -9.61 15.20
C PRO A 28 -21.96 -8.41 14.41
N ASN A 29 -21.69 -8.40 13.11
CA ASN A 29 -22.10 -7.35 12.16
C ASN A 29 -21.47 -5.96 12.44
N PHE A 30 -20.43 -5.87 13.26
CA PHE A 30 -19.71 -4.64 13.48
C PHE A 30 -18.54 -4.49 12.49
N PRO A 31 -18.42 -3.37 11.75
CA PRO A 31 -17.35 -3.18 10.78
C PRO A 31 -16.00 -2.98 11.49
N ILE A 32 -15.07 -3.89 11.28
CA ILE A 32 -13.72 -3.85 11.87
C ILE A 32 -12.74 -3.19 10.89
N VAL A 33 -11.85 -2.35 11.42
CA VAL A 33 -10.78 -1.70 10.66
C VAL A 33 -9.44 -2.35 10.99
N LEU A 34 -8.72 -2.80 9.97
CA LEU A 34 -7.34 -3.25 10.08
C LEU A 34 -6.39 -2.08 9.80
N HIS A 35 -5.68 -1.62 10.82
CA HIS A 35 -4.62 -0.63 10.68
C HIS A 35 -3.30 -1.28 10.26
N GLY A 36 -2.38 -0.49 9.69
CA GLY A 36 -1.03 -0.96 9.34
C GLY A 36 -1.02 -2.06 8.26
N GLY A 37 -1.88 -1.95 7.25
CA GLY A 37 -2.03 -2.96 6.21
C GLY A 37 -0.85 -3.12 5.25
N SER A 38 0.08 -2.15 5.21
CA SER A 38 1.24 -2.21 4.32
C SER A 38 2.23 -3.28 4.77
N GLY A 39 2.56 -4.23 3.89
CA GLY A 39 3.54 -5.28 4.16
C GLY A 39 2.97 -6.54 4.83
N ILE A 40 1.67 -6.61 5.07
CA ILE A 40 1.00 -7.86 5.44
C ILE A 40 0.87 -8.73 4.19
N PRO A 41 1.19 -10.04 4.23
CA PRO A 41 0.96 -10.95 3.12
C PRO A 41 -0.50 -10.94 2.64
N ASP A 42 -0.70 -11.01 1.33
CA ASP A 42 -2.01 -10.88 0.70
C ASP A 42 -3.00 -11.95 1.16
N ASP A 43 -2.54 -13.18 1.35
CA ASP A 43 -3.35 -14.29 1.86
C ASP A 43 -3.87 -14.03 3.28
N GLN A 44 -3.08 -13.39 4.13
CA GLN A 44 -3.48 -13.02 5.48
C GLN A 44 -4.48 -11.86 5.49
N ILE A 45 -4.30 -10.87 4.60
CA ILE A 45 -5.28 -9.80 4.42
C ILE A 45 -6.61 -10.37 3.93
N GLN A 46 -6.58 -11.23 2.92
CA GLN A 46 -7.78 -11.87 2.40
C GLN A 46 -8.49 -12.74 3.45
N ALA A 47 -7.73 -13.46 4.28
CA ALA A 47 -8.29 -14.19 5.40
C ALA A 47 -8.93 -13.27 6.44
N ALA A 48 -8.29 -12.15 6.78
CA ALA A 48 -8.84 -11.17 7.70
C ALA A 48 -10.14 -10.53 7.16
N ILE A 49 -10.20 -10.24 5.87
CA ILE A 49 -11.42 -9.72 5.21
C ILE A 49 -12.56 -10.75 5.30
N LYS A 50 -12.28 -12.02 5.03
CA LYS A 50 -13.28 -13.10 5.18
C LYS A 50 -13.79 -13.26 6.61
N LEU A 51 -12.97 -12.92 7.60
CA LEU A 51 -13.33 -12.92 9.03
C LEU A 51 -14.04 -11.64 9.49
N GLY A 52 -14.31 -10.66 8.62
CA GLY A 52 -15.13 -9.49 8.94
C GLY A 52 -14.38 -8.16 9.00
N VAL A 53 -13.11 -8.09 8.58
CA VAL A 53 -12.45 -6.80 8.34
C VAL A 53 -13.14 -6.09 7.17
N ALA A 54 -13.71 -4.92 7.44
CA ALA A 54 -14.46 -4.11 6.48
C ALA A 54 -13.61 -3.00 5.84
N LYS A 55 -12.49 -2.62 6.45
CA LYS A 55 -11.59 -1.58 5.99
C LYS A 55 -10.14 -1.92 6.33
N VAL A 56 -9.24 -1.73 5.38
CA VAL A 56 -7.79 -1.86 5.59
C VAL A 56 -7.12 -0.53 5.32
N ASN A 57 -6.31 -0.06 6.26
CA ASN A 57 -5.55 1.18 6.10
C ASN A 57 -4.17 0.88 5.53
N VAL A 58 -3.87 1.46 4.36
CA VAL A 58 -2.59 1.36 3.65
C VAL A 58 -2.01 2.75 3.45
N ASN A 59 -0.73 2.95 3.77
CA ASN A 59 -0.03 4.20 3.53
C ASN A 59 1.45 4.00 3.19
N THR A 60 2.21 3.28 4.01
CA THR A 60 3.66 3.11 3.87
C THR A 60 4.04 2.57 2.49
N GLU A 61 3.29 1.64 1.96
CA GLU A 61 3.48 1.05 0.64
C GLU A 61 3.38 2.10 -0.48
N CYS A 62 2.36 2.96 -0.42
CA CYS A 62 2.19 4.08 -1.36
C CYS A 62 3.35 5.08 -1.28
N GLN A 63 3.80 5.40 -0.07
CA GLN A 63 4.96 6.29 0.13
C GLN A 63 6.24 5.69 -0.44
N ILE A 64 6.47 4.39 -0.24
CA ILE A 64 7.64 3.68 -0.77
C ILE A 64 7.59 3.64 -2.31
N ALA A 65 6.44 3.36 -2.90
CA ALA A 65 6.25 3.36 -4.36
C ALA A 65 6.60 4.73 -4.96
N PHE A 66 6.03 5.80 -4.41
CA PHE A 66 6.35 7.18 -4.81
C PHE A 66 7.85 7.49 -4.70
N ALA A 67 8.44 7.20 -3.55
CA ALA A 67 9.83 7.51 -3.27
C ALA A 67 10.81 6.75 -4.20
N LYS A 68 10.52 5.47 -4.48
CA LYS A 68 11.33 4.65 -5.40
C LYS A 68 11.28 5.21 -6.82
N ALA A 69 10.09 5.51 -7.33
CA ALA A 69 9.91 6.03 -8.69
C ALA A 69 10.53 7.42 -8.85
N THR A 70 10.36 8.29 -7.86
CA THR A 70 10.97 9.62 -7.86
C THR A 70 12.50 9.55 -7.82
N ARG A 71 13.09 8.71 -6.97
CA ARG A 71 14.55 8.50 -6.92
C ARG A 71 15.11 7.98 -8.25
N LYS A 72 14.42 7.05 -8.88
CA LYS A 72 14.79 6.54 -10.20
C LYS A 72 14.81 7.66 -11.23
N PHE A 73 13.76 8.47 -11.27
CA PHE A 73 13.68 9.62 -12.16
C PHE A 73 14.80 10.64 -11.91
N VAL A 74 15.13 10.94 -10.65
CA VAL A 74 16.23 11.85 -10.30
C VAL A 74 17.56 11.32 -10.82
N ALA A 75 17.87 10.05 -10.62
CA ALA A 75 19.10 9.44 -11.10
C ALA A 75 19.20 9.45 -12.64
N GLU A 76 18.08 9.22 -13.34
CA GLU A 76 18.03 9.32 -14.82
C GLU A 76 18.21 10.77 -15.29
N TYR A 77 17.64 11.73 -14.56
CA TYR A 77 17.78 13.16 -14.85
C TYR A 77 19.25 13.59 -14.72
N GLU A 78 19.90 13.27 -13.60
CA GLU A 78 21.32 13.60 -13.35
C GLU A 78 22.25 12.99 -14.43
N ALA A 79 21.95 11.79 -14.90
CA ALA A 79 22.71 11.13 -15.95
C ALA A 79 22.48 11.74 -17.35
N ASN A 80 21.41 12.50 -17.58
CA ASN A 80 20.97 13.00 -18.88
C ASN A 80 20.55 14.49 -18.84
N GLU A 81 21.11 15.28 -17.95
CA GLU A 81 20.69 16.64 -17.60
C GLU A 81 20.39 17.52 -18.82
N ALA A 82 21.34 17.62 -19.76
CA ALA A 82 21.18 18.49 -20.93
C ALA A 82 20.01 18.11 -21.86
N GLU A 83 19.67 16.82 -21.96
CA GLU A 83 18.51 16.34 -22.71
C GLU A 83 17.21 16.61 -21.95
N TYR A 84 17.22 16.35 -20.66
CA TYR A 84 16.06 16.49 -19.79
C TYR A 84 15.68 17.96 -19.59
N ASP A 85 16.67 18.88 -19.55
CA ASP A 85 16.43 20.32 -19.54
C ASP A 85 15.75 20.81 -20.81
N LYS A 86 16.20 20.35 -21.98
CA LYS A 86 15.53 20.66 -23.27
C LYS A 86 14.07 20.24 -23.28
N LYS A 87 13.73 19.13 -22.63
CA LYS A 87 12.36 18.61 -22.47
C LYS A 87 11.59 19.27 -21.33
N LYS A 88 12.24 20.19 -20.59
CA LYS A 88 11.69 20.85 -19.39
C LYS A 88 11.18 19.85 -18.36
N LEU A 89 11.97 18.79 -18.08
CA LEU A 89 11.59 17.75 -17.11
C LEU A 89 11.82 18.19 -15.66
N PHE A 90 12.41 19.37 -15.43
CA PHE A 90 12.46 20.02 -14.13
C PHE A 90 11.10 20.60 -13.68
N ASP A 91 10.09 20.67 -14.55
CA ASP A 91 8.73 21.08 -14.16
C ASP A 91 8.14 20.07 -13.16
N PRO A 92 7.69 20.49 -11.96
CA PRO A 92 7.16 19.58 -10.94
C PRO A 92 6.05 18.66 -11.45
N ARG A 93 5.23 19.11 -12.39
CA ARG A 93 4.16 18.31 -13.00
C ARG A 93 4.70 17.12 -13.80
N LYS A 94 5.92 17.24 -14.34
CA LYS A 94 6.63 16.17 -15.05
C LYS A 94 7.55 15.39 -14.11
N PHE A 95 8.29 16.10 -13.26
CA PHE A 95 9.24 15.55 -12.32
C PHE A 95 8.58 14.59 -11.30
N LEU A 96 7.40 14.93 -10.81
CA LEU A 96 6.68 14.11 -9.83
C LEU A 96 5.76 13.07 -10.48
N LYS A 97 5.55 13.13 -11.81
CA LYS A 97 4.65 12.22 -12.53
C LYS A 97 4.95 10.73 -12.29
N PRO A 98 6.21 10.24 -12.37
CA PRO A 98 6.51 8.83 -12.10
C PRO A 98 6.10 8.39 -10.69
N GLY A 99 6.19 9.29 -9.70
CA GLY A 99 5.73 9.02 -8.34
C GLY A 99 4.21 8.84 -8.26
N PHE A 100 3.44 9.67 -8.95
CA PHE A 100 1.98 9.52 -9.03
C PHE A 100 1.57 8.22 -9.71
N GLU A 101 2.19 7.89 -10.82
CA GLU A 101 1.91 6.65 -11.54
C GLU A 101 2.19 5.43 -10.65
N ALA A 102 3.31 5.43 -9.93
CA ALA A 102 3.66 4.35 -9.02
C ALA A 102 2.69 4.21 -7.82
N ILE A 103 2.13 5.32 -7.30
CA ILE A 103 1.07 5.25 -6.27
C ILE A 103 -0.20 4.66 -6.87
N THR A 104 -0.58 5.07 -8.09
CA THR A 104 -1.77 4.55 -8.75
C THR A 104 -1.69 3.04 -8.90
N GLU A 105 -0.58 2.52 -9.41
CA GLU A 105 -0.34 1.08 -9.52
C GLU A 105 -0.43 0.36 -8.16
N ALA A 106 0.20 0.91 -7.13
CA ALA A 106 0.16 0.33 -5.79
C ALA A 106 -1.27 0.31 -5.20
N VAL A 107 -2.08 1.34 -5.46
CA VAL A 107 -3.48 1.39 -5.02
C VAL A 107 -4.34 0.40 -5.80
N GLU A 108 -4.17 0.30 -7.12
CA GLU A 108 -4.90 -0.65 -7.97
C GLU A 108 -4.64 -2.09 -7.51
N GLU A 109 -3.38 -2.44 -7.24
CA GLU A 109 -3.01 -3.75 -6.71
C GLU A 109 -3.71 -4.03 -5.37
N ARG A 110 -3.76 -3.07 -4.46
CA ARG A 110 -4.48 -3.25 -3.17
C ARG A 110 -5.98 -3.38 -3.36
N ILE A 111 -6.59 -2.65 -4.28
CA ILE A 111 -8.02 -2.79 -4.62
C ILE A 111 -8.33 -4.22 -5.06
N ASP A 112 -7.48 -4.81 -5.90
CA ASP A 112 -7.63 -6.18 -6.37
C ASP A 112 -7.46 -7.18 -5.22
N VAL A 113 -6.39 -7.07 -4.44
CA VAL A 113 -6.12 -7.95 -3.29
C VAL A 113 -7.25 -7.92 -2.26
N PHE A 114 -7.82 -6.74 -2.01
CA PHE A 114 -8.94 -6.59 -1.06
C PHE A 114 -10.28 -7.04 -1.64
N GLY A 115 -10.32 -7.36 -2.93
CA GLY A 115 -11.54 -7.74 -3.63
C GLY A 115 -12.55 -6.59 -3.74
N SER A 116 -12.07 -5.34 -3.80
CA SER A 116 -12.90 -4.13 -3.88
C SER A 116 -13.16 -3.67 -5.31
N ALA A 117 -12.53 -4.27 -6.31
CA ALA A 117 -12.75 -3.92 -7.72
C ALA A 117 -14.22 -4.08 -8.11
N ASN A 118 -14.76 -3.07 -8.82
CA ASN A 118 -16.15 -3.03 -9.30
C ASN A 118 -17.23 -3.13 -8.20
N LYS A 119 -16.95 -2.65 -6.99
CA LYS A 119 -17.89 -2.68 -5.86
C LYS A 119 -18.30 -1.29 -5.36
N ALA A 120 -17.96 -0.25 -6.09
CA ALA A 120 -18.39 1.13 -5.80
C ALA A 120 -19.76 1.42 -6.45
#